data_35e47d561b2420d01dccd5d3277844c0
#
_entry.id   35e47d561b2420d01dccd5d3277844c0
#
_cell.length_a   1.000
_cell.length_b   1.000
_cell.length_c   1.000
_cell.angle_alpha   90.00
_cell.angle_beta   90.00
_cell.angle_gamma   90.00
#
_symmetry.space_group_name_H-M   'P 1'
#
loop_
_entity.id
_entity.type
_entity.pdbx_description
1 polymer ?
#
loop_
_entity_poly.entity_id
_entity_poly.type
_entity_poly.pdbx_seq_one_letter_code
_entity_poly.pdbx_strand_id
1 'polypeptide(L)'
;METDLLRCVVGLAIASTLSILIILAIRRVVRRVFGAAASYSTWLLVPAAMLAVLLPIRRSPGSTLRVSVPIDSAAALRHSLGLSLHTARSVDWTLWALGAWLVGAVLFALYLVGLQRAFVNGLGTLSGSRRVLRAECPEGCPVLLGVLRPKVILPADFESRYTRLERLLVFSHERTHLRRGDALWNALVALMRCLLWFNPFVHFASSVFREDQELACDAAVVDRYPGSRRTYATAMLKTQLAGRALPVGCHWHSAHHLKERLRMLKKSGPSRRRRTCGYLLVAVSSLLVGYAAWATEPSAPLSIALQVRWLVDGAEILNVGAAAQGHRLLVSAGQPFNLSAAAAGTTYHSRCVVKPIGSDQVLIECKVSRNGQVVFTPSGITHDGERGAFRIADPDLDFTMEFTPSIQQ
;
A
#
# COMPACT_ATOMS: atom_id res chain seq x y z
N MET A 1 -10.08 -9.27 10.58
CA MET A 1 -9.29 -9.94 9.52
C MET A 1 -9.68 -9.45 8.12
N GLU A 2 -10.95 -9.50 7.71
CA GLU A 2 -11.40 -9.06 6.36
C GLU A 2 -11.24 -7.56 6.12
N THR A 3 -11.64 -6.74 7.09
CA THR A 3 -11.45 -5.29 7.04
C THR A 3 -9.96 -4.89 6.99
N ASP A 4 -9.08 -5.66 7.63
CA ASP A 4 -7.64 -5.41 7.62
C ASP A 4 -7.03 -5.71 6.25
N LEU A 5 -7.50 -6.77 5.58
CA LEU A 5 -7.06 -7.10 4.22
C LEU A 5 -7.47 -6.01 3.21
N LEU A 6 -8.71 -5.54 3.29
CA LEU A 6 -9.18 -4.45 2.44
C LEU A 6 -8.37 -3.16 2.67
N ARG A 7 -8.10 -2.81 3.94
CA ARG A 7 -7.22 -1.68 4.29
C ARG A 7 -5.82 -1.85 3.71
N CYS A 8 -5.26 -3.06 3.77
CA CYS A 8 -3.97 -3.38 3.18
C CYS A 8 -3.96 -3.15 1.66
N VAL A 9 -4.97 -3.64 0.93
CA VAL A 9 -5.09 -3.43 -0.53
C VAL A 9 -5.19 -1.95 -0.87
N VAL A 10 -6.00 -1.18 -0.14
CA VAL A 10 -6.13 0.26 -0.33
C VAL A 10 -4.81 0.98 0.00
N GLY A 11 -4.15 0.61 1.10
CA GLY A 11 -2.84 1.14 1.49
C GLY A 11 -1.78 0.90 0.41
N LEU A 12 -1.72 -0.32 -0.14
CA LEU A 12 -0.81 -0.67 -1.24
C LEU A 12 -1.12 0.14 -2.51
N ALA A 13 -2.41 0.35 -2.83
CA ALA A 13 -2.80 1.15 -3.97
C ALA A 13 -2.39 2.62 -3.82
N ILE A 14 -2.57 3.21 -2.65
CA ILE A 14 -2.17 4.59 -2.34
C ILE A 14 -0.64 4.71 -2.37
N ALA A 15 0.09 3.86 -1.65
CA ALA A 15 1.55 3.92 -1.56
C ALA A 15 2.21 3.73 -2.93
N SER A 16 1.73 2.78 -3.75
CA SER A 16 2.23 2.59 -5.11
C SER A 16 1.92 3.79 -6.00
N THR A 17 0.72 4.36 -5.92
CA THR A 17 0.34 5.54 -6.73
C THR A 17 1.21 6.74 -6.39
N LEU A 18 1.36 7.06 -5.10
CA LEU A 18 2.18 8.20 -4.66
C LEU A 18 3.65 8.04 -5.08
N SER A 19 4.25 6.87 -4.84
CA SER A 19 5.62 6.62 -5.25
C SER A 19 5.81 6.67 -6.76
N ILE A 20 4.87 6.15 -7.55
CA ILE A 20 4.86 6.25 -9.01
C ILE A 20 4.82 7.72 -9.45
N LEU A 21 3.91 8.53 -8.91
CA LEU A 21 3.80 9.94 -9.26
C LEU A 21 5.09 10.72 -8.95
N ILE A 22 5.71 10.45 -7.80
CA ILE A 22 7.01 11.05 -7.44
C ILE A 22 8.07 10.65 -8.47
N ILE A 23 8.18 9.36 -8.81
CA ILE A 23 9.16 8.88 -9.80
C ILE A 23 8.91 9.54 -11.15
N LEU A 24 7.67 9.61 -11.63
CA LEU A 24 7.32 10.23 -12.90
C LEU A 24 7.72 11.71 -12.94
N ALA A 25 7.59 12.43 -11.84
CA ALA A 25 7.99 13.83 -11.71
C ALA A 25 9.52 13.98 -11.77
N ILE A 26 10.27 13.17 -11.04
CA ILE A 26 11.72 13.35 -10.87
C ILE A 26 12.58 12.62 -11.90
N ARG A 27 12.10 11.50 -12.50
CA ARG A 27 12.90 10.58 -13.33
C ARG A 27 13.68 11.31 -14.46
N ARG A 28 13.05 12.31 -15.09
CA ARG A 28 13.71 13.06 -16.19
C ARG A 28 14.90 13.89 -15.69
N VAL A 29 14.78 14.46 -14.51
CA VAL A 29 15.86 15.24 -13.86
C VAL A 29 16.96 14.29 -13.41
N VAL A 30 16.62 13.22 -12.71
CA VAL A 30 17.56 12.18 -12.27
C VAL A 30 18.33 11.61 -13.46
N ARG A 31 17.65 11.30 -14.58
CA ARG A 31 18.27 10.81 -15.81
C ARG A 31 19.26 11.81 -16.42
N ARG A 32 18.94 13.11 -16.39
CA ARG A 32 19.83 14.16 -16.91
C ARG A 32 21.07 14.38 -16.05
N VAL A 33 20.94 14.31 -14.74
CA VAL A 33 22.01 14.61 -13.77
C VAL A 33 22.88 13.39 -13.49
N PHE A 34 22.24 12.26 -13.18
CA PHE A 34 22.89 11.04 -12.69
C PHE A 34 22.93 9.88 -13.71
N GLY A 35 22.23 10.02 -14.84
CA GLY A 35 22.20 9.06 -15.93
C GLY A 35 21.03 8.08 -15.89
N ALA A 36 20.90 7.31 -16.97
CA ALA A 36 19.77 6.39 -17.17
C ALA A 36 19.73 5.28 -16.12
N ALA A 37 20.88 4.76 -15.70
CA ALA A 37 20.94 3.70 -14.70
C ALA A 37 20.44 4.16 -13.32
N ALA A 38 20.76 5.39 -12.89
CA ALA A 38 20.24 5.98 -11.66
C ALA A 38 18.72 6.25 -11.76
N SER A 39 18.25 6.72 -12.92
CA SER A 39 16.81 6.88 -13.18
C SER A 39 16.06 5.55 -13.07
N TYR A 40 16.61 4.48 -13.63
CA TYR A 40 16.01 3.15 -13.47
C TYR A 40 15.96 2.69 -12.00
N SER A 41 17.02 2.98 -11.23
CA SER A 41 17.06 2.62 -9.81
C SER A 41 15.98 3.31 -8.98
N THR A 42 15.46 4.48 -9.39
CA THR A 42 14.37 5.16 -8.66
C THR A 42 13.12 4.32 -8.53
N TRP A 43 12.91 3.35 -9.43
CA TRP A 43 11.78 2.43 -9.37
C TRP A 43 11.80 1.51 -8.13
N LEU A 44 12.93 1.40 -7.41
CA LEU A 44 13.03 0.71 -6.14
C LEU A 44 12.19 1.38 -5.03
N LEU A 45 11.84 2.67 -5.19
CA LEU A 45 10.95 3.36 -4.26
C LEU A 45 9.55 2.74 -4.21
N VAL A 46 9.06 2.17 -5.32
CA VAL A 46 7.73 1.54 -5.35
C VAL A 46 7.66 0.31 -4.44
N PRO A 47 8.49 -0.73 -4.62
CA PRO A 47 8.46 -1.88 -3.72
C PRO A 47 8.86 -1.48 -2.28
N ALA A 48 9.73 -0.49 -2.07
CA ALA A 48 10.07 -0.01 -0.73
C ALA A 48 8.83 0.59 -0.02
N ALA A 49 8.06 1.43 -0.71
CA ALA A 49 6.83 2.00 -0.18
C ALA A 49 5.74 0.94 0.06
N MET A 50 5.63 -0.05 -0.83
CA MET A 50 4.69 -1.17 -0.64
C MET A 50 5.09 -2.07 0.53
N LEU A 51 6.37 -2.39 0.68
CA LEU A 51 6.88 -3.14 1.82
C LEU A 51 6.65 -2.41 3.14
N ALA A 52 6.79 -1.09 3.15
CA ALA A 52 6.52 -0.28 4.34
C ALA A 52 5.06 -0.40 4.82
N VAL A 53 4.10 -0.50 3.89
CA VAL A 53 2.67 -0.75 4.22
C VAL A 53 2.46 -2.17 4.75
N LEU A 54 3.25 -3.15 4.27
CA LEU A 54 3.14 -4.56 4.69
C LEU A 54 3.87 -4.87 5.99
N LEU A 55 4.83 -4.03 6.40
CA LEU A 55 5.50 -4.21 7.68
C LEU A 55 4.46 -4.07 8.80
N PRO A 56 4.46 -5.00 9.78
CA PRO A 56 3.56 -4.88 10.90
C PRO A 56 3.88 -3.57 11.62
N ILE A 57 2.93 -2.64 11.58
CA ILE A 57 2.95 -1.50 12.49
C ILE A 57 3.11 -2.11 13.87
N ARG A 58 4.10 -1.67 14.64
CA ARG A 58 4.27 -2.08 16.03
C ARG A 58 2.99 -1.66 16.75
N ARG A 59 1.98 -2.53 16.71
CA ARG A 59 0.79 -2.36 17.52
C ARG A 59 1.31 -2.49 18.95
N SER A 60 1.40 -1.38 19.65
CA SER A 60 1.37 -1.41 21.10
C SER A 60 0.21 -2.33 21.48
N PRO A 61 0.37 -3.24 22.44
CA PRO A 61 -0.67 -4.22 22.80
C PRO A 61 -1.87 -3.55 23.52
N GLY A 62 -2.32 -2.41 23.03
CA GLY A 62 -3.59 -1.77 23.34
C GLY A 62 -4.63 -2.28 22.38
N SER A 63 -5.13 -3.49 22.58
CA SER A 63 -6.36 -3.95 21.93
C SER A 63 -7.48 -3.00 22.32
N THR A 64 -7.86 -2.10 21.41
CA THR A 64 -9.12 -1.40 21.50
C THR A 64 -10.24 -2.45 21.40
N LEU A 65 -10.61 -3.06 22.49
CA LEU A 65 -11.90 -3.66 22.64
C LEU A 65 -12.90 -2.49 22.46
N ARG A 66 -13.44 -2.35 21.27
CA ARG A 66 -14.70 -1.65 21.10
C ARG A 66 -15.71 -2.51 21.83
N VAL A 67 -15.92 -2.23 23.11
CA VAL A 67 -17.10 -2.71 23.83
C VAL A 67 -18.25 -1.91 23.24
N SER A 68 -18.87 -2.45 22.20
CA SER A 68 -20.25 -2.16 21.91
C SER A 68 -20.98 -2.75 23.11
N VAL A 69 -21.34 -1.92 24.09
CA VAL A 69 -22.30 -2.34 25.13
C VAL A 69 -23.58 -2.60 24.36
N PRO A 70 -24.03 -3.85 24.18
CA PRO A 70 -25.37 -4.07 23.69
C PRO A 70 -26.25 -3.48 24.79
N ILE A 71 -27.04 -2.47 24.47
CA ILE A 71 -28.09 -1.97 25.33
C ILE A 71 -29.20 -3.00 25.23
N ASP A 72 -29.03 -4.10 25.95
CA ASP A 72 -29.98 -5.22 25.98
C ASP A 72 -31.29 -4.92 26.70
N SER A 73 -31.44 -3.73 27.25
CA SER A 73 -32.75 -3.27 27.77
C SER A 73 -33.79 -3.15 26.62
N ALA A 74 -33.36 -2.82 25.40
CA ALA A 74 -34.23 -2.84 24.22
C ALA A 74 -34.52 -4.27 23.73
N ALA A 75 -33.61 -5.23 23.93
CA ALA A 75 -33.80 -6.64 23.58
C ALA A 75 -34.76 -7.32 24.56
N ALA A 76 -34.66 -7.02 25.87
CA ALA A 76 -35.59 -7.52 26.87
C ALA A 76 -37.03 -7.03 26.62
N LEU A 77 -37.17 -5.74 26.22
CA LEU A 77 -38.50 -5.17 25.91
C LEU A 77 -39.06 -5.74 24.58
N ARG A 78 -38.21 -6.05 23.60
CA ARG A 78 -38.60 -6.67 22.33
C ARG A 78 -39.02 -8.13 22.51
N HIS A 79 -38.37 -8.84 23.41
CA HIS A 79 -38.73 -10.23 23.72
C HIS A 79 -40.09 -10.32 24.40
N SER A 80 -40.46 -9.34 25.25
CA SER A 80 -41.75 -9.28 25.91
C SER A 80 -42.91 -8.84 25.00
N LEU A 81 -42.61 -8.17 23.87
CA LEU A 81 -43.61 -7.66 22.91
C LEU A 81 -43.80 -8.57 21.69
N GLY A 82 -43.08 -9.68 21.58
CA GLY A 82 -43.22 -10.65 20.45
C GLY A 82 -42.90 -10.06 19.07
N LEU A 83 -42.25 -8.92 19.00
CA LEU A 83 -41.88 -8.26 17.73
C LEU A 83 -40.57 -8.86 17.17
N SER A 84 -40.69 -9.93 16.43
CA SER A 84 -39.63 -10.43 15.56
C SER A 84 -39.46 -9.48 14.38
N LEU A 85 -38.79 -8.37 14.60
CA LEU A 85 -38.19 -7.64 13.48
C LEU A 85 -37.08 -8.50 12.94
N HIS A 86 -37.27 -9.06 11.74
CA HIS A 86 -36.18 -9.63 10.96
C HIS A 86 -35.08 -8.56 10.89
N THR A 87 -34.01 -8.73 11.65
CA THR A 87 -32.79 -7.95 11.46
C THR A 87 -32.38 -8.20 10.02
N ALA A 88 -32.61 -7.22 9.16
CA ALA A 88 -32.08 -7.23 7.82
C ALA A 88 -30.61 -7.59 7.95
N ARG A 89 -30.22 -8.76 7.45
CA ARG A 89 -28.86 -9.27 7.47
C ARG A 89 -28.04 -8.21 6.75
N SER A 90 -27.27 -7.43 7.50
CA SER A 90 -26.40 -6.41 6.93
C SER A 90 -25.49 -7.13 5.95
N VAL A 91 -25.67 -6.88 4.66
CA VAL A 91 -24.83 -7.46 3.64
C VAL A 91 -23.40 -7.03 3.95
N ASP A 92 -22.52 -7.98 4.17
CA ASP A 92 -21.12 -7.68 4.44
C ASP A 92 -20.42 -7.30 3.13
N TRP A 93 -20.55 -6.01 2.78
CA TRP A 93 -19.95 -5.42 1.58
C TRP A 93 -18.45 -5.66 1.48
N THR A 94 -17.77 -5.91 2.61
CA THR A 94 -16.34 -6.19 2.67
C THR A 94 -15.99 -7.48 1.92
N LEU A 95 -16.78 -8.54 2.14
CA LEU A 95 -16.61 -9.82 1.44
C LEU A 95 -16.82 -9.69 -0.05
N TRP A 96 -17.87 -8.96 -0.46
CA TRP A 96 -18.15 -8.73 -1.87
C TRP A 96 -17.04 -7.92 -2.55
N ALA A 97 -16.52 -6.89 -1.89
CA ALA A 97 -15.41 -6.07 -2.39
C ALA A 97 -14.13 -6.91 -2.56
N LEU A 98 -13.80 -7.74 -1.57
CA LEU A 98 -12.62 -8.64 -1.64
C LEU A 98 -12.81 -9.72 -2.70
N GLY A 99 -14.02 -10.27 -2.84
CA GLY A 99 -14.36 -11.22 -3.89
C GLY A 99 -14.18 -10.63 -5.29
N ALA A 100 -14.73 -9.44 -5.51
CA ALA A 100 -14.60 -8.71 -6.77
C ALA A 100 -13.12 -8.37 -7.08
N TRP A 101 -12.35 -7.94 -6.06
CA TRP A 101 -10.93 -7.69 -6.21
C TRP A 101 -10.15 -8.94 -6.61
N LEU A 102 -10.40 -10.06 -5.95
CA LEU A 102 -9.73 -11.33 -6.25
C LEU A 102 -10.07 -11.83 -7.67
N VAL A 103 -11.35 -11.80 -8.03
CA VAL A 103 -11.81 -12.19 -9.38
C VAL A 103 -11.12 -11.34 -10.44
N GLY A 104 -11.09 -10.00 -10.27
CA GLY A 104 -10.40 -9.10 -11.18
C GLY A 104 -8.90 -9.39 -11.29
N ALA A 105 -8.23 -9.66 -10.16
CA ALA A 105 -6.81 -10.02 -10.14
C ALA A 105 -6.53 -11.33 -10.90
N VAL A 106 -7.36 -12.35 -10.71
CA VAL A 106 -7.25 -13.64 -11.41
C VAL A 106 -7.51 -13.49 -12.91
N LEU A 107 -8.57 -12.78 -13.30
CA LEU A 107 -8.88 -12.54 -14.71
C LEU A 107 -7.76 -11.77 -15.41
N PHE A 108 -7.20 -10.76 -14.75
CA PHE A 108 -6.07 -10.01 -15.30
C PHE A 108 -4.80 -10.87 -15.40
N ALA A 109 -4.53 -11.73 -14.41
CA ALA A 109 -3.42 -12.68 -14.47
C ALA A 109 -3.58 -13.68 -15.62
N LEU A 110 -4.77 -14.24 -15.81
CA LEU A 110 -5.09 -15.13 -16.95
C LEU A 110 -4.90 -14.41 -18.28
N TYR A 111 -5.34 -13.16 -18.39
CA TYR A 111 -5.11 -12.33 -19.56
C TYR A 111 -3.61 -12.17 -19.88
N LEU A 112 -2.77 -11.82 -18.88
CA LEU A 112 -1.32 -11.69 -19.07
C LEU A 112 -0.66 -13.03 -19.46
N VAL A 113 -1.08 -14.13 -18.82
CA VAL A 113 -0.59 -15.48 -19.17
C VAL A 113 -1.00 -15.85 -20.58
N GLY A 114 -2.23 -15.56 -20.99
CA GLY A 114 -2.70 -15.76 -22.38
C GLY A 114 -1.86 -15.01 -23.41
N LEU A 115 -1.61 -13.72 -23.15
CA LEU A 115 -0.73 -12.91 -24.00
C LEU A 115 0.70 -13.48 -24.07
N GLN A 116 1.25 -13.91 -22.92
CA GLN A 116 2.59 -14.50 -22.86
C GLN A 116 2.67 -15.81 -23.63
N ARG A 117 1.65 -16.69 -23.50
CA ARG A 117 1.56 -17.94 -24.26
C ARG A 117 1.44 -17.69 -25.77
N ALA A 118 0.58 -16.75 -26.17
CA ALA A 118 0.43 -16.38 -27.57
C ALA A 118 1.74 -15.87 -28.17
N PHE A 119 2.51 -15.07 -27.41
CA PHE A 119 3.83 -14.63 -27.83
C PHE A 119 4.81 -15.80 -27.99
N VAL A 120 4.92 -16.69 -26.97
CA VAL A 120 5.84 -17.83 -27.01
C VAL A 120 5.49 -18.77 -28.18
N ASN A 121 4.21 -19.04 -28.40
CA ASN A 121 3.74 -19.84 -29.54
C ASN A 121 4.08 -19.17 -30.90
N GLY A 122 4.04 -17.83 -30.95
CA GLY A 122 4.41 -17.07 -32.14
C GLY A 122 5.90 -17.10 -32.50
N LEU A 123 6.78 -17.52 -31.57
CA LEU A 123 8.21 -17.70 -31.84
C LEU A 123 8.54 -18.93 -32.73
N GLY A 124 7.57 -19.85 -32.88
CA GLY A 124 7.78 -21.12 -33.59
C GLY A 124 8.65 -22.09 -32.80
N THR A 125 9.34 -22.97 -33.51
CA THR A 125 10.26 -23.92 -32.89
C THR A 125 11.49 -23.22 -32.33
N LEU A 126 11.87 -23.60 -31.10
CA LEU A 126 13.04 -23.07 -30.43
C LEU A 126 14.16 -24.10 -30.43
N SER A 127 15.26 -23.79 -31.08
CA SER A 127 16.44 -24.67 -31.19
C SER A 127 17.67 -24.02 -30.52
N GLY A 128 18.60 -24.80 -29.97
CA GLY A 128 19.84 -24.25 -29.42
C GLY A 128 20.29 -24.80 -28.08
N SER A 129 21.12 -24.06 -27.36
CA SER A 129 21.74 -24.48 -26.10
C SER A 129 20.96 -24.05 -24.87
N ARG A 130 21.39 -24.52 -23.67
CA ARG A 130 20.71 -24.25 -22.39
C ARG A 130 20.40 -22.77 -22.11
N ARG A 131 21.19 -21.81 -22.61
CA ARG A 131 21.06 -20.37 -22.29
C ARG A 131 20.74 -19.50 -23.49
N VAL A 132 20.99 -19.98 -24.70
CA VAL A 132 20.76 -19.22 -25.93
C VAL A 132 19.95 -20.11 -26.86
N LEU A 133 18.78 -19.65 -27.25
CA LEU A 133 17.89 -20.33 -28.18
C LEU A 133 17.75 -19.48 -29.44
N ARG A 134 17.43 -20.12 -30.54
CA ARG A 134 17.06 -19.49 -31.83
C ARG A 134 15.57 -19.75 -32.05
N ALA A 135 14.85 -18.71 -32.36
CA ALA A 135 13.45 -18.79 -32.76
C ALA A 135 13.37 -18.92 -34.29
N GLU A 136 12.48 -19.79 -34.73
CA GLU A 136 12.21 -19.96 -36.18
C GLU A 136 11.60 -18.66 -36.75
N CYS A 137 10.66 -18.05 -36.04
CA CYS A 137 10.09 -16.77 -36.41
C CYS A 137 10.96 -15.63 -35.89
N PRO A 138 11.48 -14.75 -36.79
CA PRO A 138 12.38 -13.67 -36.38
C PRO A 138 11.67 -12.50 -35.69
N GLU A 139 10.32 -12.49 -35.78
CA GLU A 139 9.50 -11.44 -35.18
C GLU A 139 9.55 -11.47 -33.64
N GLY A 140 9.92 -10.36 -33.05
CA GLY A 140 10.00 -10.25 -31.58
C GLY A 140 11.35 -10.64 -30.98
N CYS A 141 12.35 -10.99 -31.78
CA CYS A 141 13.69 -11.31 -31.30
C CYS A 141 14.72 -10.24 -31.74
N PRO A 142 15.79 -10.02 -30.96
CA PRO A 142 16.20 -10.74 -29.74
C PRO A 142 15.33 -10.42 -28.52
N VAL A 143 15.22 -11.38 -27.59
CA VAL A 143 14.39 -11.24 -26.39
C VAL A 143 14.90 -12.13 -25.26
N LEU A 144 14.68 -11.69 -24.01
CA LEU A 144 14.91 -12.49 -22.83
C LEU A 144 13.61 -13.17 -22.40
N LEU A 145 13.59 -14.49 -22.36
CA LEU A 145 12.43 -15.30 -21.96
C LEU A 145 12.70 -16.12 -20.70
N GLY A 146 11.71 -16.16 -19.78
CA GLY A 146 11.77 -16.88 -18.51
C GLY A 146 12.15 -15.97 -17.35
N VAL A 147 11.63 -16.28 -16.17
CA VAL A 147 11.83 -15.47 -14.95
C VAL A 147 12.97 -16.02 -14.10
N LEU A 148 12.86 -17.28 -13.66
CA LEU A 148 13.86 -17.91 -12.78
C LEU A 148 15.10 -18.41 -13.50
N ARG A 149 14.95 -18.84 -14.75
CA ARG A 149 16.02 -19.34 -15.62
C ARG A 149 15.94 -18.65 -16.96
N PRO A 150 16.26 -17.36 -17.02
CA PRO A 150 16.10 -16.59 -18.24
C PRO A 150 17.04 -17.09 -19.34
N LYS A 151 16.50 -17.16 -20.56
CA LYS A 151 17.20 -17.57 -21.77
C LYS A 151 17.14 -16.43 -22.78
N VAL A 152 18.24 -16.22 -23.50
CA VAL A 152 18.27 -15.28 -24.62
C VAL A 152 17.77 -15.99 -25.86
N ILE A 153 16.76 -15.42 -26.49
CA ILE A 153 16.21 -15.94 -27.75
C ILE A 153 16.65 -15.00 -28.88
N LEU A 154 17.35 -15.55 -29.81
CA LEU A 154 17.86 -14.83 -31.00
C LEU A 154 16.98 -15.20 -32.22
N PRO A 155 16.83 -14.30 -33.22
CA PRO A 155 16.13 -14.63 -34.43
C PRO A 155 16.95 -15.64 -35.28
N ALA A 156 16.29 -16.45 -36.12
CA ALA A 156 16.95 -17.44 -36.96
C ALA A 156 17.99 -16.78 -37.90
N ASP A 157 17.66 -15.60 -38.40
CA ASP A 157 18.51 -14.82 -39.31
C ASP A 157 19.54 -13.91 -38.60
N PHE A 158 19.83 -14.15 -37.32
CA PHE A 158 20.72 -13.31 -36.49
C PHE A 158 22.10 -13.11 -37.13
N GLU A 159 22.65 -14.13 -37.78
CA GLU A 159 23.98 -14.08 -38.37
C GLU A 159 24.03 -13.33 -39.70
N SER A 160 22.96 -13.37 -40.47
CA SER A 160 22.86 -12.65 -41.76
C SER A 160 22.39 -11.20 -41.58
N ARG A 161 21.54 -10.96 -40.58
CA ARG A 161 20.99 -9.62 -40.27
C ARG A 161 22.05 -8.67 -39.73
N TYR A 162 22.96 -9.17 -38.89
CA TYR A 162 23.88 -8.35 -38.11
C TYR A 162 25.34 -8.65 -38.48
N THR A 163 26.13 -7.60 -38.63
CA THR A 163 27.61 -7.71 -38.72
C THR A 163 28.18 -8.26 -37.40
N ARG A 164 29.44 -8.71 -37.45
CA ARG A 164 30.12 -9.25 -36.22
C ARG A 164 30.07 -8.28 -35.04
N LEU A 165 30.30 -6.98 -35.27
CA LEU A 165 30.26 -5.98 -34.23
C LEU A 165 28.82 -5.71 -33.73
N GLU A 166 27.84 -5.63 -34.63
CA GLU A 166 26.45 -5.49 -34.26
C GLU A 166 25.97 -6.66 -33.40
N ARG A 167 26.33 -7.90 -33.74
CA ARG A 167 26.02 -9.11 -32.96
C ARG A 167 26.58 -9.03 -31.55
N LEU A 168 27.83 -8.57 -31.39
CA LEU A 168 28.45 -8.37 -30.08
C LEU A 168 27.69 -7.35 -29.26
N LEU A 169 27.27 -6.24 -29.85
CA LEU A 169 26.56 -5.16 -29.19
C LEU A 169 25.14 -5.60 -28.76
N VAL A 170 24.40 -6.27 -29.66
CA VAL A 170 23.08 -6.84 -29.35
C VAL A 170 23.19 -7.88 -28.24
N PHE A 171 24.13 -8.80 -28.31
CA PHE A 171 24.33 -9.80 -27.29
C PHE A 171 24.76 -9.17 -25.96
N SER A 172 25.58 -8.11 -26.00
CA SER A 172 25.96 -7.36 -24.79
C SER A 172 24.74 -6.68 -24.11
N HIS A 173 23.79 -6.20 -24.90
CA HIS A 173 22.54 -5.64 -24.40
C HIS A 173 21.70 -6.70 -23.67
N GLU A 174 21.42 -7.83 -24.33
CA GLU A 174 20.66 -8.93 -23.73
C GLU A 174 21.35 -9.49 -22.48
N ARG A 175 22.69 -9.59 -22.51
CA ARG A 175 23.47 -9.98 -21.33
C ARG A 175 23.34 -8.99 -20.18
N THR A 176 23.15 -7.71 -20.47
CA THR A 176 22.94 -6.68 -19.42
C THR A 176 21.63 -6.91 -18.70
N HIS A 177 20.53 -7.20 -19.42
CA HIS A 177 19.25 -7.60 -18.83
C HIS A 177 19.40 -8.84 -17.93
N LEU A 178 20.12 -9.86 -18.41
CA LEU A 178 20.39 -11.07 -17.62
C LEU A 178 21.11 -10.75 -16.30
N ARG A 179 22.18 -9.94 -16.36
CA ARG A 179 23.01 -9.63 -15.19
C ARG A 179 22.29 -8.78 -14.15
N ARG A 180 21.32 -7.97 -14.58
CA ARG A 180 20.52 -7.09 -13.74
C ARG A 180 19.28 -7.77 -13.17
N GLY A 181 18.95 -8.98 -13.65
CA GLY A 181 17.75 -9.68 -13.26
C GLY A 181 16.46 -8.99 -13.74
N ASP A 182 16.52 -8.32 -14.88
CA ASP A 182 15.42 -7.52 -15.42
C ASP A 182 14.16 -8.38 -15.67
N ALA A 183 14.31 -9.67 -15.96
CA ALA A 183 13.19 -10.60 -16.10
C ALA A 183 12.39 -10.77 -14.78
N LEU A 184 13.09 -10.82 -13.64
CA LEU A 184 12.44 -10.87 -12.32
C LEU A 184 11.71 -9.57 -12.01
N TRP A 185 12.33 -8.42 -12.29
CA TRP A 185 11.69 -7.12 -12.09
C TRP A 185 10.43 -6.97 -12.94
N ASN A 186 10.46 -7.41 -14.20
CA ASN A 186 9.27 -7.41 -15.07
C ASN A 186 8.17 -8.35 -14.56
N ALA A 187 8.53 -9.50 -13.97
CA ALA A 187 7.56 -10.39 -13.33
C ALA A 187 6.93 -9.76 -12.07
N LEU A 188 7.73 -9.05 -11.25
CA LEU A 188 7.21 -8.31 -10.09
C LEU A 188 6.26 -7.17 -10.52
N VAL A 189 6.60 -6.44 -11.58
CA VAL A 189 5.71 -5.43 -12.15
C VAL A 189 4.42 -6.07 -12.70
N ALA A 190 4.50 -7.22 -13.34
CA ALA A 190 3.32 -7.97 -13.80
C ALA A 190 2.44 -8.41 -12.63
N LEU A 191 3.04 -8.93 -11.55
CA LEU A 191 2.33 -9.28 -10.32
C LEU A 191 1.64 -8.05 -9.71
N MET A 192 2.34 -6.93 -9.60
CA MET A 192 1.76 -5.67 -9.12
C MET A 192 0.58 -5.22 -9.98
N ARG A 193 0.66 -5.37 -11.32
CA ARG A 193 -0.47 -5.09 -12.25
C ARG A 193 -1.65 -6.02 -12.03
N CYS A 194 -1.43 -7.27 -11.63
CA CYS A 194 -2.51 -8.20 -11.30
C CYS A 194 -3.17 -7.80 -9.97
N LEU A 195 -2.39 -7.55 -8.93
CA LEU A 195 -2.92 -7.19 -7.60
C LEU A 195 -3.65 -5.84 -7.61
N LEU A 196 -3.15 -4.89 -8.38
CA LEU A 196 -3.68 -3.54 -8.52
C LEU A 196 -4.28 -3.31 -9.92
N TRP A 197 -5.01 -4.32 -10.43
CA TRP A 197 -5.56 -4.32 -11.78
C TRP A 197 -6.47 -3.12 -12.07
N PHE A 198 -7.12 -2.58 -11.05
CA PHE A 198 -8.00 -1.42 -11.11
C PHE A 198 -7.26 -0.07 -11.11
N ASN A 199 -5.94 -0.06 -10.85
CA ASN A 199 -5.16 1.17 -10.72
C ASN A 199 -4.49 1.56 -12.06
N PRO A 200 -4.96 2.63 -12.74
CA PRO A 200 -4.43 3.04 -14.03
C PRO A 200 -2.96 3.51 -13.96
N PHE A 201 -2.52 4.07 -12.83
CA PHE A 201 -1.15 4.53 -12.66
C PHE A 201 -0.13 3.38 -12.73
N VAL A 202 -0.48 2.21 -12.19
CA VAL A 202 0.38 1.02 -12.25
C VAL A 202 0.55 0.53 -13.69
N HIS A 203 -0.51 0.56 -14.49
CA HIS A 203 -0.45 0.16 -15.91
C HIS A 203 0.40 1.14 -16.72
N PHE A 204 0.19 2.45 -16.54
CA PHE A 204 1.02 3.47 -17.19
C PHE A 204 2.49 3.36 -16.74
N ALA A 205 2.72 3.23 -15.43
CA ALA A 205 4.06 3.07 -14.86
C ALA A 205 4.82 1.88 -15.44
N SER A 206 4.14 0.78 -15.73
CA SER A 206 4.78 -0.42 -16.29
C SER A 206 5.42 -0.19 -17.66
N SER A 207 4.88 0.70 -18.48
CA SER A 207 5.46 1.08 -19.78
C SER A 207 6.66 2.00 -19.61
N VAL A 208 6.54 2.97 -18.70
CA VAL A 208 7.61 3.92 -18.38
C VAL A 208 8.79 3.24 -17.68
N PHE A 209 8.50 2.27 -16.80
CA PHE A 209 9.52 1.42 -16.17
C PHE A 209 10.36 0.68 -17.23
N ARG A 210 9.71 0.07 -18.22
CA ARG A 210 10.42 -0.60 -19.33
C ARG A 210 11.24 0.37 -20.16
N GLU A 211 10.74 1.58 -20.41
CA GLU A 211 11.54 2.62 -21.08
C GLU A 211 12.84 2.91 -20.32
N ASP A 212 12.76 3.17 -18.99
CA ASP A 212 13.94 3.45 -18.17
C ASP A 212 14.88 2.23 -18.09
N GLN A 213 14.34 1.00 -18.10
CA GLN A 213 15.09 -0.25 -18.15
C GLN A 213 15.93 -0.36 -19.44
N GLU A 214 15.30 -0.10 -20.59
CA GLU A 214 15.98 -0.10 -21.89
C GLU A 214 17.08 0.96 -21.96
N LEU A 215 16.78 2.20 -21.56
CA LEU A 215 17.74 3.29 -21.54
C LEU A 215 18.95 2.99 -20.64
N ALA A 216 18.73 2.29 -19.53
CA ALA A 216 19.81 1.91 -18.63
C ALA A 216 20.66 0.76 -19.21
N CYS A 217 20.07 -0.17 -20.00
CA CYS A 217 20.81 -1.19 -20.73
C CYS A 217 21.64 -0.57 -21.86
N ASP A 218 21.04 0.35 -22.62
CA ASP A 218 21.75 1.09 -23.67
C ASP A 218 22.96 1.84 -23.12
N ALA A 219 22.79 2.54 -22.00
CA ALA A 219 23.88 3.25 -21.34
C ALA A 219 25.03 2.30 -20.93
N ALA A 220 24.71 1.10 -20.44
CA ALA A 220 25.72 0.11 -20.07
C ALA A 220 26.50 -0.43 -21.29
N VAL A 221 25.81 -0.63 -22.42
CA VAL A 221 26.47 -1.05 -23.69
C VAL A 221 27.39 0.05 -24.19
N VAL A 222 26.93 1.31 -24.20
CA VAL A 222 27.73 2.46 -24.67
C VAL A 222 28.93 2.72 -23.75
N ASP A 223 28.76 2.58 -22.43
CA ASP A 223 29.87 2.71 -21.46
C ASP A 223 30.96 1.65 -21.72
N ARG A 224 30.55 0.44 -22.12
CA ARG A 224 31.48 -0.67 -22.40
C ARG A 224 32.14 -0.55 -23.77
N TYR A 225 31.43 0.01 -24.77
CA TYR A 225 31.88 0.15 -26.16
C TYR A 225 31.71 1.59 -26.68
N PRO A 226 32.44 2.57 -26.15
CA PRO A 226 32.20 3.99 -26.41
C PRO A 226 32.33 4.41 -27.85
N GLY A 227 33.21 3.73 -28.66
CA GLY A 227 33.40 3.98 -30.07
C GLY A 227 32.31 3.41 -31.01
N SER A 228 31.40 2.57 -30.49
CA SER A 228 30.47 1.78 -31.31
C SER A 228 29.05 2.35 -31.36
N ARG A 229 28.84 3.62 -30.95
CA ARG A 229 27.48 4.22 -30.83
C ARG A 229 26.71 4.20 -32.15
N ARG A 230 27.35 4.49 -33.30
CA ARG A 230 26.68 4.47 -34.59
C ARG A 230 26.28 3.05 -35.00
N THR A 231 27.20 2.09 -34.87
CA THR A 231 26.93 0.68 -35.14
C THR A 231 25.82 0.14 -34.26
N TYR A 232 25.80 0.54 -32.96
CA TYR A 232 24.75 0.15 -32.03
C TYR A 232 23.39 0.74 -32.43
N ALA A 233 23.33 2.01 -32.82
CA ALA A 233 22.11 2.64 -33.34
C ALA A 233 21.60 1.92 -34.62
N THR A 234 22.50 1.53 -35.53
CA THR A 234 22.13 0.74 -36.73
C THR A 234 21.57 -0.62 -36.35
N ALA A 235 22.19 -1.32 -35.39
CA ALA A 235 21.67 -2.59 -34.87
C ALA A 235 20.27 -2.45 -34.26
N MET A 236 20.04 -1.39 -33.49
CA MET A 236 18.71 -1.08 -32.96
C MET A 236 17.64 -0.87 -34.02
N LEU A 237 17.98 -0.12 -35.08
CA LEU A 237 17.07 0.10 -36.22
C LEU A 237 16.73 -1.20 -36.94
N LYS A 238 17.74 -2.05 -37.23
CA LYS A 238 17.52 -3.36 -37.82
C LYS A 238 16.59 -4.25 -37.00
N THR A 239 16.73 -4.18 -35.66
CA THR A 239 15.89 -4.95 -34.75
C THR A 239 14.45 -4.45 -34.75
N GLN A 240 14.23 -3.13 -34.77
CA GLN A 240 12.89 -2.52 -34.75
C GLN A 240 12.07 -2.82 -36.00
N LEU A 241 12.71 -2.93 -37.15
CA LEU A 241 12.04 -3.24 -38.43
C LEU A 241 11.46 -4.68 -38.46
N ALA A 242 11.85 -5.54 -37.54
CA ALA A 242 11.56 -6.97 -37.54
C ALA A 242 10.55 -7.46 -36.52
N GLY A 243 9.86 -6.60 -35.74
CA GLY A 243 9.23 -7.17 -34.56
C GLY A 243 7.87 -6.77 -34.06
N ARG A 244 7.26 -7.68 -33.30
CA ARG A 244 6.02 -7.55 -32.52
C ARG A 244 6.27 -7.28 -31.02
N ALA A 245 5.33 -6.62 -30.34
CA ALA A 245 5.42 -6.25 -28.93
C ALA A 245 5.11 -7.41 -27.96
N LEU A 246 5.92 -7.56 -26.90
CA LEU A 246 5.74 -8.54 -25.81
C LEU A 246 4.96 -7.98 -24.61
N PRO A 247 4.09 -8.79 -23.97
CA PRO A 247 3.35 -8.38 -22.78
C PRO A 247 4.17 -8.32 -21.48
N VAL A 248 5.10 -9.24 -21.25
CA VAL A 248 5.81 -9.43 -19.96
C VAL A 248 7.33 -9.53 -20.09
N GLY A 249 7.90 -9.58 -21.30
CA GLY A 249 9.35 -9.74 -21.51
C GLY A 249 10.13 -8.43 -21.61
N CYS A 250 11.47 -8.54 -21.55
CA CYS A 250 12.39 -7.49 -21.99
C CYS A 250 12.54 -7.60 -23.52
N HIS A 251 12.17 -6.55 -24.25
CA HIS A 251 12.32 -6.56 -25.69
C HIS A 251 12.55 -5.16 -26.27
N TRP A 252 13.18 -5.13 -27.41
CA TRP A 252 13.58 -3.91 -28.11
C TRP A 252 12.42 -3.16 -28.79
N HIS A 253 11.23 -3.72 -28.83
CA HIS A 253 10.16 -3.33 -29.71
C HIS A 253 9.14 -2.37 -29.10
N SER A 254 9.52 -1.15 -28.84
CA SER A 254 8.53 -0.08 -28.76
C SER A 254 8.98 1.06 -29.66
N ALA A 255 8.34 1.22 -30.80
CA ALA A 255 8.62 2.30 -31.75
C ALA A 255 8.52 3.69 -31.06
N HIS A 256 7.68 3.80 -30.06
CA HIS A 256 7.52 5.04 -29.28
C HIS A 256 8.77 5.38 -28.44
N HIS A 257 9.49 4.38 -27.96
CA HIS A 257 10.69 4.56 -27.13
C HIS A 257 11.99 4.64 -27.94
N LEU A 258 11.99 4.17 -29.21
CA LEU A 258 13.18 4.18 -30.04
C LEU A 258 13.76 5.59 -30.22
N LYS A 259 12.91 6.59 -30.42
CA LYS A 259 13.34 7.98 -30.60
C LYS A 259 14.12 8.47 -29.36
N GLU A 260 13.65 8.16 -28.17
CA GLU A 260 14.34 8.57 -26.93
C GLU A 260 15.62 7.77 -26.72
N ARG A 261 15.64 6.47 -27.03
CA ARG A 261 16.84 5.61 -27.01
C ARG A 261 17.92 6.19 -27.91
N LEU A 262 17.61 6.46 -29.19
CA LEU A 262 18.54 7.05 -30.15
C LEU A 262 19.02 8.46 -29.72
N ARG A 263 18.13 9.27 -29.12
CA ARG A 263 18.48 10.57 -28.58
C ARG A 263 19.47 10.47 -27.43
N MET A 264 19.30 9.47 -26.56
CA MET A 264 20.20 9.25 -25.42
C MET A 264 21.56 8.72 -25.84
N LEU A 265 21.66 7.97 -26.94
CA LEU A 265 22.96 7.52 -27.48
C LEU A 265 23.87 8.70 -27.94
N LYS A 266 23.27 9.83 -28.32
CA LYS A 266 24.03 11.03 -28.69
C LYS A 266 24.66 11.74 -27.50
N LYS A 267 24.16 11.53 -26.27
CA LYS A 267 24.65 12.20 -25.07
C LYS A 267 25.83 11.46 -24.47
N SER A 268 26.78 12.22 -23.92
CA SER A 268 27.81 11.63 -23.06
C SER A 268 27.21 11.16 -21.76
N GLY A 269 27.64 10.00 -21.27
CA GLY A 269 27.22 9.50 -19.95
C GLY A 269 27.75 10.37 -18.80
N PRO A 270 27.10 10.35 -17.64
CA PRO A 270 27.59 11.06 -16.46
C PRO A 270 28.91 10.47 -15.96
N SER A 271 29.70 11.29 -15.27
CA SER A 271 30.92 10.80 -14.61
C SER A 271 30.62 9.70 -13.59
N ARG A 272 31.60 8.84 -13.32
CA ARG A 272 31.44 7.75 -12.32
C ARG A 272 30.97 8.30 -10.97
N ARG A 273 31.52 9.43 -10.52
CA ARG A 273 31.13 10.07 -9.24
C ARG A 273 29.65 10.46 -9.23
N ARG A 274 29.16 11.12 -10.28
CA ARG A 274 27.74 11.49 -10.39
C ARG A 274 26.81 10.28 -10.36
N ARG A 275 27.21 9.22 -11.07
CA ARG A 275 26.43 7.97 -11.09
C ARG A 275 26.36 7.31 -9.70
N THR A 276 27.49 7.24 -8.98
CA THR A 276 27.53 6.72 -7.61
C THR A 276 26.69 7.57 -6.66
N CYS A 277 26.77 8.91 -6.73
CA CYS A 277 25.92 9.80 -5.95
C CYS A 277 24.42 9.55 -6.26
N GLY A 278 24.06 9.32 -7.52
CA GLY A 278 22.68 8.97 -7.87
C GLY A 278 22.18 7.68 -7.24
N TYR A 279 22.99 6.63 -7.22
CA TYR A 279 22.64 5.38 -6.54
C TYR A 279 22.52 5.55 -5.03
N LEU A 280 23.45 6.28 -4.39
CA LEU A 280 23.37 6.56 -2.96
C LEU A 280 22.12 7.36 -2.61
N LEU A 281 21.80 8.37 -3.39
CA LEU A 281 20.58 9.17 -3.19
C LEU A 281 19.33 8.28 -3.26
N VAL A 282 19.23 7.41 -4.25
CA VAL A 282 18.09 6.48 -4.38
C VAL A 282 18.05 5.50 -3.21
N ALA A 283 19.18 4.92 -2.81
CA ALA A 283 19.26 3.99 -1.68
C ALA A 283 18.82 4.67 -0.36
N VAL A 284 19.34 5.85 -0.07
CA VAL A 284 18.97 6.63 1.12
C VAL A 284 17.49 7.01 1.08
N SER A 285 16.98 7.48 -0.07
CA SER A 285 15.55 7.81 -0.20
C SER A 285 14.66 6.60 0.01
N SER A 286 15.04 5.42 -0.50
CA SER A 286 14.28 4.18 -0.30
C SER A 286 14.27 3.73 1.16
N LEU A 287 15.40 3.85 1.86
CA LEU A 287 15.50 3.58 3.30
C LEU A 287 14.68 4.58 4.12
N LEU A 288 14.73 5.88 3.77
CA LEU A 288 13.95 6.91 4.46
C LEU A 288 12.45 6.71 4.28
N VAL A 289 12.00 6.33 3.08
CA VAL A 289 10.57 6.00 2.84
C VAL A 289 10.14 4.80 3.68
N GLY A 290 10.96 3.74 3.73
CA GLY A 290 10.70 2.58 4.57
C GLY A 290 10.70 2.94 6.06
N TYR A 291 11.67 3.73 6.52
CA TYR A 291 11.76 4.19 7.89
C TYR A 291 10.60 5.13 8.27
N ALA A 292 10.27 6.12 7.43
CA ALA A 292 9.17 7.04 7.68
C ALA A 292 7.83 6.30 7.83
N ALA A 293 7.55 5.33 6.95
CA ALA A 293 6.35 4.54 7.05
C ALA A 293 6.32 3.63 8.28
N TRP A 294 7.48 3.15 8.75
CA TRP A 294 7.61 2.40 10.01
C TRP A 294 7.53 3.32 11.24
N ALA A 295 8.10 4.54 11.16
CA ALA A 295 8.15 5.51 12.25
C ALA A 295 6.87 6.36 12.39
N THR A 296 6.03 6.44 11.35
CA THR A 296 4.69 7.02 11.45
C THR A 296 3.77 6.02 12.16
N GLU A 297 4.07 5.73 13.42
CA GLU A 297 3.01 5.25 14.30
C GLU A 297 1.94 6.35 14.31
N PRO A 298 0.68 6.05 13.95
CA PRO A 298 -0.38 6.82 14.54
C PRO A 298 -0.16 6.62 16.05
N SER A 299 0.27 7.65 16.74
CA SER A 299 0.31 7.64 18.21
C SER A 299 -1.04 7.06 18.61
N ALA A 300 -1.03 5.82 19.14
CA ALA A 300 -2.25 5.18 19.58
C ALA A 300 -2.86 6.19 20.54
N PRO A 301 -4.09 6.65 20.33
CA PRO A 301 -4.68 7.62 21.23
C PRO A 301 -4.57 6.98 22.60
N LEU A 302 -3.94 7.70 23.55
CA LEU A 302 -3.77 7.25 24.92
C LEU A 302 -5.11 6.71 25.37
N SER A 303 -5.18 5.42 25.72
CA SER A 303 -6.41 4.80 26.15
C SER A 303 -6.51 4.90 27.67
N ILE A 304 -7.61 5.44 28.12
CA ILE A 304 -7.91 5.58 29.54
C ILE A 304 -8.99 4.56 29.87
N ALA A 305 -8.69 3.64 30.79
CA ALA A 305 -9.73 2.77 31.33
C ALA A 305 -10.60 3.58 32.28
N LEU A 306 -11.90 3.58 32.05
CA LEU A 306 -12.83 4.38 32.84
C LEU A 306 -13.88 3.47 33.44
N GLN A 307 -14.09 3.61 34.74
CA GLN A 307 -15.26 3.05 35.43
C GLN A 307 -16.27 4.18 35.65
N VAL A 308 -17.51 3.99 35.24
CA VAL A 308 -18.58 4.97 35.35
C VAL A 308 -19.78 4.37 36.07
N ARG A 309 -20.28 5.05 37.12
CA ARG A 309 -21.51 4.72 37.84
C ARG A 309 -22.45 5.92 37.79
N TRP A 310 -23.71 5.64 37.53
CA TRP A 310 -24.75 6.65 37.61
C TRP A 310 -25.77 6.25 38.66
N LEU A 311 -26.10 7.19 39.51
CA LEU A 311 -27.13 7.05 40.54
C LEU A 311 -28.20 8.13 40.32
N VAL A 312 -29.45 7.72 40.39
CA VAL A 312 -30.60 8.62 40.37
C VAL A 312 -31.39 8.33 41.64
N ASP A 313 -31.63 9.35 42.46
CA ASP A 313 -32.31 9.23 43.78
C ASP A 313 -31.69 8.12 44.66
N GLY A 314 -30.36 8.00 44.62
CA GLY A 314 -29.60 6.98 45.35
C GLY A 314 -29.63 5.57 44.73
N ALA A 315 -30.42 5.31 43.70
CA ALA A 315 -30.47 4.03 43.01
C ALA A 315 -29.48 3.98 41.86
N GLU A 316 -28.70 2.91 41.75
CA GLU A 316 -27.75 2.72 40.64
C GLU A 316 -28.50 2.37 39.36
N ILE A 317 -28.36 3.21 38.31
CA ILE A 317 -28.98 3.01 36.99
C ILE A 317 -28.00 2.61 35.90
N LEU A 318 -26.71 2.85 36.12
CA LEU A 318 -25.65 2.47 35.20
C LEU A 318 -24.39 2.16 35.99
N ASN A 319 -23.73 1.04 35.62
CA ASN A 319 -22.41 0.70 36.13
C ASN A 319 -21.63 0.02 35.01
N VAL A 320 -20.66 0.73 34.44
CA VAL A 320 -19.85 0.26 33.32
C VAL A 320 -18.38 0.33 33.68
N GLY A 321 -17.65 -0.72 33.40
CA GLY A 321 -16.20 -0.77 33.64
C GLY A 321 -15.82 -1.32 35.02
N ALA A 322 -16.77 -1.83 35.83
CA ALA A 322 -16.46 -2.45 37.09
C ALA A 322 -15.64 -3.73 36.92
N ALA A 323 -14.55 -3.87 37.68
CA ALA A 323 -13.65 -5.00 37.62
C ALA A 323 -14.35 -6.36 37.86
N ALA A 324 -15.43 -6.35 38.64
CA ALA A 324 -16.24 -7.52 38.98
C ALA A 324 -17.02 -8.11 37.77
N GLN A 325 -17.24 -7.34 36.70
CA GLN A 325 -17.96 -7.77 35.49
C GLN A 325 -17.05 -8.12 34.33
N GLY A 326 -15.73 -8.08 34.48
CA GLY A 326 -14.76 -8.44 33.46
C GLY A 326 -14.64 -7.47 32.26
N HIS A 327 -15.41 -6.39 32.24
CA HIS A 327 -15.44 -5.42 31.15
C HIS A 327 -14.86 -4.08 31.61
N ARG A 328 -13.78 -3.62 30.97
CA ARG A 328 -13.22 -2.27 31.15
C ARG A 328 -13.71 -1.38 30.03
N LEU A 329 -14.26 -0.22 30.34
CA LEU A 329 -14.57 0.80 29.36
C LEU A 329 -13.28 1.51 28.98
N LEU A 330 -12.75 1.22 27.81
CA LEU A 330 -11.56 1.90 27.26
C LEU A 330 -11.99 3.07 26.39
N VAL A 331 -11.57 4.26 26.75
CA VAL A 331 -11.88 5.51 26.06
C VAL A 331 -10.60 6.09 25.50
N SER A 332 -10.62 6.48 24.22
CA SER A 332 -9.51 7.20 23.60
C SER A 332 -9.44 8.64 24.11
N ALA A 333 -8.27 9.06 24.58
CA ALA A 333 -8.06 10.41 25.08
C ALA A 333 -8.45 11.47 24.04
N GLY A 334 -9.23 12.46 24.46
CA GLY A 334 -9.69 13.56 23.62
C GLY A 334 -10.85 13.22 22.69
N GLN A 335 -11.31 11.97 22.61
CA GLN A 335 -12.44 11.57 21.79
C GLN A 335 -13.75 11.56 22.60
N PRO A 336 -14.87 12.06 22.05
CA PRO A 336 -16.14 12.00 22.72
C PRO A 336 -16.71 10.58 22.72
N PHE A 337 -17.26 10.14 23.83
CA PHE A 337 -18.03 8.91 23.96
C PHE A 337 -19.40 9.19 24.59
N ASN A 338 -20.37 8.34 24.28
CA ASN A 338 -21.74 8.49 24.75
C ASN A 338 -22.11 7.34 25.70
N LEU A 339 -22.78 7.67 26.79
CA LEU A 339 -23.42 6.71 27.66
C LEU A 339 -24.90 7.02 27.75
N SER A 340 -25.74 6.00 27.90
CA SER A 340 -27.17 6.15 28.07
C SER A 340 -27.71 5.12 29.03
N ALA A 341 -28.65 5.55 29.88
CA ALA A 341 -29.38 4.68 30.79
C ALA A 341 -30.83 5.17 30.89
N ALA A 342 -31.74 4.26 31.23
CA ALA A 342 -33.14 4.58 31.47
C ALA A 342 -33.53 4.15 32.86
N ALA A 343 -34.25 5.03 33.59
CA ALA A 343 -34.81 4.75 34.89
C ALA A 343 -36.21 5.36 35.02
N ALA A 344 -37.17 4.61 35.50
CA ALA A 344 -38.54 5.06 35.74
C ALA A 344 -39.19 5.83 34.58
N GLY A 345 -39.00 5.33 33.34
CA GLY A 345 -39.54 5.98 32.11
C GLY A 345 -38.80 7.22 31.63
N THR A 346 -37.70 7.60 32.29
CA THR A 346 -36.85 8.73 31.94
C THR A 346 -35.55 8.23 31.32
N THR A 347 -35.14 8.80 30.19
CA THR A 347 -33.89 8.44 29.52
C THR A 347 -32.82 9.51 29.80
N TYR A 348 -31.70 9.05 30.31
CA TYR A 348 -30.51 9.88 30.56
C TYR A 348 -29.45 9.58 29.49
N HIS A 349 -28.89 10.63 28.92
CA HIS A 349 -27.77 10.53 27.97
C HIS A 349 -26.63 11.40 28.46
N SER A 350 -25.40 10.89 28.40
CA SER A 350 -24.23 11.74 28.60
C SER A 350 -23.29 11.61 27.38
N ARG A 351 -22.74 12.74 27.00
CA ARG A 351 -21.62 12.83 26.05
C ARG A 351 -20.41 13.34 26.81
N CYS A 352 -19.42 12.51 26.99
CA CYS A 352 -18.23 12.81 27.77
C CYS A 352 -16.97 12.82 26.91
N VAL A 353 -15.99 13.64 27.29
CA VAL A 353 -14.65 13.68 26.74
C VAL A 353 -13.66 13.58 27.88
N VAL A 354 -12.69 12.71 27.79
CA VAL A 354 -11.64 12.50 28.78
C VAL A 354 -10.30 12.95 28.18
N LYS A 355 -9.61 13.86 28.87
CA LYS A 355 -8.32 14.41 28.40
C LYS A 355 -7.29 14.25 29.52
N PRO A 356 -6.11 13.65 29.25
CA PRO A 356 -5.02 13.63 30.22
C PRO A 356 -4.45 15.04 30.39
N ILE A 357 -4.11 15.41 31.62
CA ILE A 357 -3.40 16.63 31.98
C ILE A 357 -2.10 16.21 32.67
N GLY A 358 -0.98 16.24 31.95
CA GLY A 358 0.29 15.70 32.47
C GLY A 358 0.28 14.19 32.61
N SER A 359 1.04 13.64 33.57
CA SER A 359 1.23 12.19 33.74
C SER A 359 0.26 11.51 34.72
N ASP A 360 -0.47 12.27 35.50
CA ASP A 360 -1.21 11.75 36.68
C ASP A 360 -2.63 12.32 36.82
N GLN A 361 -3.01 13.27 35.99
CA GLN A 361 -4.32 13.92 36.09
C GLN A 361 -5.14 13.73 34.82
N VAL A 362 -6.44 13.63 35.00
CA VAL A 362 -7.40 13.45 33.91
C VAL A 362 -8.52 14.48 34.06
N LEU A 363 -8.72 15.29 33.02
CA LEU A 363 -9.88 16.18 32.90
C LEU A 363 -11.02 15.40 32.26
N ILE A 364 -12.19 15.44 32.92
CA ILE A 364 -13.40 14.84 32.38
C ILE A 364 -14.42 15.96 32.18
N GLU A 365 -14.87 16.12 30.94
CA GLU A 365 -15.91 17.07 30.55
C GLU A 365 -17.13 16.26 30.09
N CYS A 366 -18.29 16.46 30.69
CA CYS A 366 -19.51 15.76 30.30
C CYS A 366 -20.64 16.75 30.00
N LYS A 367 -21.55 16.30 29.13
CA LYS A 367 -22.82 16.96 28.86
C LYS A 367 -23.92 15.94 29.12
N VAL A 368 -24.72 16.16 30.18
CA VAL A 368 -25.79 15.24 30.57
C VAL A 368 -27.14 15.81 30.14
N SER A 369 -27.96 14.96 29.51
CA SER A 369 -29.31 15.30 29.06
C SER A 369 -30.33 14.29 29.62
N ARG A 370 -31.50 14.80 29.95
CA ARG A 370 -32.70 14.05 30.41
C ARG A 370 -33.77 14.20 29.32
N ASN A 371 -34.27 13.11 28.78
CA ASN A 371 -35.29 13.12 27.70
C ASN A 371 -34.94 14.07 26.54
N GLY A 372 -33.63 14.18 26.17
CA GLY A 372 -33.15 15.03 25.08
C GLY A 372 -32.86 16.50 25.49
N GLN A 373 -33.26 16.95 26.70
CA GLN A 373 -32.90 18.29 27.20
C GLN A 373 -31.66 18.22 28.08
N VAL A 374 -30.73 19.17 27.86
CA VAL A 374 -29.50 19.25 28.63
C VAL A 374 -29.81 19.70 30.04
N VAL A 375 -29.45 18.90 31.05
CA VAL A 375 -29.67 19.17 32.45
C VAL A 375 -28.47 19.82 33.11
N PHE A 376 -27.24 19.34 32.78
CA PHE A 376 -26.02 19.97 33.24
C PHE A 376 -24.80 19.57 32.43
N THR A 377 -23.73 20.35 32.59
CA THR A 377 -22.44 20.18 31.84
C THR A 377 -21.29 20.18 32.83
N PRO A 378 -21.08 19.07 33.57
CA PRO A 378 -20.01 19.02 34.54
C PRO A 378 -18.64 18.92 33.90
N SER A 379 -17.64 19.53 34.54
CA SER A 379 -16.23 19.34 34.22
C SER A 379 -15.42 19.28 35.53
N GLY A 380 -14.41 18.42 35.54
CA GLY A 380 -13.57 18.27 36.74
C GLY A 380 -12.29 17.52 36.44
N ILE A 381 -11.30 17.68 37.30
CA ILE A 381 -10.01 17.02 37.23
C ILE A 381 -9.96 15.98 38.34
N THR A 382 -9.50 14.79 38.03
CA THR A 382 -9.25 13.72 39.01
C THR A 382 -7.87 13.11 38.75
N HIS A 383 -7.28 12.48 39.78
CA HIS A 383 -6.01 11.76 39.61
C HIS A 383 -6.23 10.36 39.05
N ASP A 384 -5.16 9.79 38.52
CA ASP A 384 -5.16 8.42 38.00
C ASP A 384 -5.49 7.43 39.15
N GLY A 385 -6.49 6.59 38.92
CA GLY A 385 -6.97 5.62 39.93
C GLY A 385 -7.88 6.22 41.01
N GLU A 386 -8.05 7.55 41.11
CA GLU A 386 -8.93 8.17 42.10
C GLU A 386 -10.37 8.30 41.60
N ARG A 387 -11.29 8.17 42.54
CA ARG A 387 -12.73 8.30 42.30
C ARG A 387 -13.14 9.77 42.29
N GLY A 388 -13.62 10.26 41.16
CA GLY A 388 -14.27 11.56 41.02
C GLY A 388 -15.80 11.40 40.99
N ALA A 389 -16.53 12.44 41.41
CA ALA A 389 -17.98 12.45 41.32
C ALA A 389 -18.50 13.82 40.87
N PHE A 390 -19.48 13.81 40.00
CA PHE A 390 -20.32 14.97 39.69
C PHE A 390 -21.72 14.72 40.26
N ARG A 391 -22.24 15.63 41.04
CA ARG A 391 -23.59 15.54 41.60
C ARG A 391 -24.39 16.79 41.26
N ILE A 392 -25.63 16.58 40.85
CA ILE A 392 -26.63 17.62 40.77
C ILE A 392 -27.76 17.19 41.73
N ALA A 393 -28.11 18.04 42.67
CA ALA A 393 -29.22 17.88 43.60
C ALA A 393 -30.16 19.06 43.38
N ASP A 394 -31.26 18.80 42.66
CA ASP A 394 -32.35 19.73 42.43
C ASP A 394 -33.62 19.10 43.06
N PRO A 395 -34.65 19.84 43.46
CA PRO A 395 -35.90 19.28 44.02
C PRO A 395 -36.50 18.16 43.16
N ASP A 396 -36.29 18.19 41.86
CA ASP A 396 -36.83 17.21 40.90
C ASP A 396 -35.79 16.19 40.38
N LEU A 397 -34.52 16.24 40.82
CA LEU A 397 -33.48 15.36 40.30
C LEU A 397 -32.26 15.32 41.24
N ASP A 398 -32.00 14.19 41.86
CA ASP A 398 -30.71 13.88 42.49
C ASP A 398 -29.95 12.89 41.59
N PHE A 399 -29.08 13.41 40.73
CA PHE A 399 -28.26 12.63 39.81
C PHE A 399 -26.79 12.72 40.17
N THR A 400 -26.17 11.57 40.38
CA THR A 400 -24.74 11.47 40.66
C THR A 400 -24.07 10.63 39.62
N MET A 401 -22.99 11.15 39.03
CA MET A 401 -22.09 10.43 38.14
C MET A 401 -20.73 10.28 38.80
N GLU A 402 -20.32 9.05 39.03
CA GLU A 402 -19.01 8.71 39.57
C GLU A 402 -18.14 8.12 38.47
N PHE A 403 -16.85 8.43 38.50
CA PHE A 403 -15.89 7.89 37.57
C PHE A 403 -14.54 7.67 38.24
N THR A 404 -13.87 6.62 37.80
CA THR A 404 -12.51 6.31 38.21
C THR A 404 -11.70 6.07 36.95
N PRO A 405 -10.85 7.03 36.53
CA PRO A 405 -9.97 6.83 35.39
C PRO A 405 -8.77 5.97 35.77
N SER A 406 -8.24 5.23 34.83
CA SER A 406 -6.95 4.54 34.93
C SER A 406 -6.21 4.70 33.60
N ILE A 407 -5.11 5.44 33.64
CA ILE A 407 -4.27 5.69 32.49
C ILE A 407 -3.52 4.41 32.15
N GLN A 408 -3.78 3.86 31.00
CA GLN A 408 -3.02 2.70 30.50
C GLN A 408 -1.85 3.22 29.66
N GLN A 409 -0.63 3.06 30.20
CA GLN A 409 0.63 3.34 29.51
C GLN A 409 0.96 2.29 28.47
#